data_b8ff4b4aa13c867187d873d9520dd403
#
_entry.id   b8ff4b4aa13c867187d873d9520dd403
#
_cell.length_a   1.000
_cell.length_b   1.000
_cell.length_c   1.000
_cell.angle_alpha   90.00
_cell.angle_beta   90.00
_cell.angle_gamma   90.00
#
_symmetry.space_group_name_H-M   'P 1'
#
loop_
_entity.id
_entity.type
_entity.pdbx_description
1 polymer ?
#
loop_
_entity_poly.entity_id
_entity_poly.type
_entity_poly.pdbx_seq_one_letter_code
_entity_poly.pdbx_strand_id
1 'polypeptide(L)'
;MSKPVTIEDIYELFRASQAEAERRAVEIDRLFAVSKEEDERRKAEDERRKAEADRRAAEIDRLFAESKAEDERRKAEADRSMAELKKTVERTSQAVNSLTSRWGRFVEELVEPAVIKLFQAKGIDVKEVYPRARSKRDAFYMEIDILAVDETELVLVECKSRLSKDDVDEFLEKLPKFKLAFPHYKNYQVYGAVAGIEIDRGVDRYGYKKGLFVIKPSGDTVAIINKDGFKPEIW
;
A
#
# COMPACT_ATOMS: atom_id res chain seq x y z
N MET A 1 39.66 91.97 -68.56
CA MET A 1 39.69 91.29 -69.89
C MET A 1 40.08 89.84 -69.55
N SER A 2 39.13 88.91 -69.69
CA SER A 2 39.40 87.48 -69.56
C SER A 2 40.21 87.01 -70.78
N LYS A 3 41.30 86.32 -70.54
CA LYS A 3 42.09 85.70 -71.63
C LYS A 3 41.14 84.80 -72.45
N PRO A 4 41.21 84.87 -73.77
CA PRO A 4 40.43 83.94 -74.57
C PRO A 4 40.92 82.49 -74.33
N VAL A 5 39.98 81.59 -74.14
CA VAL A 5 40.23 80.13 -73.94
C VAL A 5 40.78 79.61 -75.23
N THR A 6 41.96 79.01 -75.19
CA THR A 6 42.61 78.42 -76.39
C THR A 6 42.17 76.94 -76.56
N ILE A 7 42.34 76.36 -77.74
CA ILE A 7 42.08 74.97 -78.04
C ILE A 7 42.94 74.04 -77.15
N GLU A 8 44.13 74.51 -76.77
CA GLU A 8 45.07 73.82 -75.88
C GLU A 8 44.45 73.67 -74.46
N ASP A 9 43.86 74.76 -73.91
CA ASP A 9 43.21 74.75 -72.61
C ASP A 9 41.99 73.79 -72.58
N ILE A 10 41.28 73.63 -73.67
CA ILE A 10 40.17 72.67 -73.81
C ILE A 10 40.69 71.23 -73.81
N TYR A 11 41.84 70.98 -74.52
CA TYR A 11 42.44 69.66 -74.60
C TYR A 11 43.01 69.24 -73.19
N GLU A 12 43.62 70.18 -72.44
CA GLU A 12 44.09 69.92 -71.06
C GLU A 12 42.92 69.59 -70.14
N LEU A 13 41.79 70.36 -70.22
CA LEU A 13 40.59 70.10 -69.43
C LEU A 13 40.01 68.70 -69.75
N PHE A 14 39.98 68.34 -71.04
CA PHE A 14 39.48 67.02 -71.47
C PHE A 14 40.36 65.90 -70.99
N ARG A 15 41.70 66.00 -71.07
CA ARG A 15 42.63 65.02 -70.47
C ARG A 15 42.52 64.89 -68.97
N ALA A 16 42.36 66.05 -68.29
CA ALA A 16 42.16 66.05 -66.83
C ALA A 16 40.84 65.35 -66.41
N SER A 17 39.73 65.66 -67.17
CA SER A 17 38.44 65.00 -66.96
C SER A 17 38.49 63.49 -67.25
N GLN A 18 39.18 63.09 -68.31
CA GLN A 18 39.36 61.66 -68.64
C GLN A 18 40.15 60.95 -67.57
N ALA A 19 41.26 61.51 -67.10
CA ALA A 19 42.07 60.94 -66.02
C ALA A 19 41.31 60.85 -64.68
N GLU A 20 40.45 61.83 -64.42
CA GLU A 20 39.59 61.81 -63.25
C GLU A 20 38.50 60.70 -63.34
N ALA A 21 37.88 60.56 -64.53
CA ALA A 21 36.89 59.52 -64.83
C ALA A 21 37.53 58.11 -64.67
N GLU A 22 38.77 57.90 -65.20
CA GLU A 22 39.49 56.63 -65.03
C GLU A 22 39.82 56.32 -63.51
N ARG A 23 40.25 57.37 -62.79
CA ARG A 23 40.46 57.18 -61.29
C ARG A 23 39.20 56.80 -60.57
N ARG A 24 38.08 57.48 -60.88
CA ARG A 24 36.77 57.13 -60.28
C ARG A 24 36.32 55.73 -60.63
N ALA A 25 36.50 55.28 -61.88
CA ALA A 25 36.17 53.92 -62.30
C ALA A 25 36.99 52.86 -61.49
N VAL A 26 38.31 53.06 -61.35
CA VAL A 26 39.16 52.15 -60.52
C VAL A 26 38.75 52.14 -59.03
N GLU A 27 38.37 53.30 -58.48
CA GLU A 27 37.90 53.41 -57.13
C GLU A 27 36.58 52.68 -56.89
N ILE A 28 35.61 52.85 -57.86
CA ILE A 28 34.34 52.14 -57.85
C ILE A 28 34.56 50.63 -57.92
N ASP A 29 35.40 50.14 -58.84
CA ASP A 29 35.73 48.70 -58.96
C ASP A 29 36.35 48.16 -57.67
N ARG A 30 37.23 48.92 -57.01
CA ARG A 30 37.80 48.56 -55.72
C ARG A 30 36.71 48.48 -54.63
N LEU A 31 35.82 49.43 -54.54
CA LEU A 31 34.72 49.43 -53.55
C LEU A 31 33.75 48.27 -53.79
N PHE A 32 33.47 47.92 -55.03
CA PHE A 32 32.66 46.75 -55.38
C PHE A 32 33.37 45.45 -54.99
N ALA A 33 34.70 45.31 -55.18
CA ALA A 33 35.43 44.17 -54.83
C ALA A 33 35.43 43.97 -53.27
N VAL A 34 35.63 45.05 -52.49
CA VAL A 34 35.58 45.01 -51.00
C VAL A 34 34.19 44.64 -50.52
N SER A 35 33.12 45.27 -51.08
CA SER A 35 31.73 44.96 -50.70
C SER A 35 31.40 43.49 -50.97
N LYS A 36 31.83 42.95 -52.13
CA LYS A 36 31.60 41.54 -52.45
C LYS A 36 32.34 40.59 -51.48
N GLU A 37 33.60 40.92 -51.10
CA GLU A 37 34.36 40.14 -50.13
C GLU A 37 33.72 40.16 -48.73
N GLU A 38 33.21 41.32 -48.30
CA GLU A 38 32.46 41.44 -47.05
C GLU A 38 31.14 40.64 -47.06
N ASP A 39 30.40 40.64 -48.16
CA ASP A 39 29.17 39.86 -48.30
C ASP A 39 29.45 38.34 -48.27
N GLU A 40 30.52 37.88 -48.97
CA GLU A 40 30.95 36.46 -48.90
C GLU A 40 31.35 36.07 -47.48
N ARG A 41 32.06 36.94 -46.79
CA ARG A 41 32.47 36.70 -45.39
C ARG A 41 31.25 36.64 -44.46
N ARG A 42 30.27 37.51 -44.60
CA ARG A 42 29.00 37.46 -43.82
C ARG A 42 28.24 36.20 -44.10
N LYS A 43 28.09 35.77 -45.31
CA LYS A 43 27.42 34.51 -45.67
C LYS A 43 28.13 33.30 -45.05
N ALA A 44 29.44 33.26 -45.12
CA ALA A 44 30.21 32.18 -44.49
C ALA A 44 30.07 32.15 -42.94
N GLU A 45 29.99 33.32 -42.31
CA GLU A 45 29.75 33.41 -40.86
C GLU A 45 28.35 32.99 -40.49
N ASP A 46 27.32 33.38 -41.23
CA ASP A 46 25.94 32.97 -41.02
C ASP A 46 25.75 31.45 -41.20
N GLU A 47 26.38 30.86 -42.23
CA GLU A 47 26.37 29.41 -42.42
C GLU A 47 27.03 28.66 -41.24
N ARG A 48 28.14 29.18 -40.73
CA ARG A 48 28.78 28.62 -39.53
C ARG A 48 27.92 28.68 -38.29
N ARG A 49 27.28 29.85 -38.05
CA ARG A 49 26.35 30.03 -36.95
C ARG A 49 25.15 29.07 -37.02
N LYS A 50 24.61 28.92 -38.24
CA LYS A 50 23.51 28.00 -38.50
C LYS A 50 23.91 26.55 -38.25
N ALA A 51 25.07 26.11 -38.75
CA ALA A 51 25.58 24.78 -38.54
C ALA A 51 25.87 24.48 -37.04
N GLU A 52 26.35 25.47 -36.28
CA GLU A 52 26.56 25.33 -34.84
C GLU A 52 25.21 25.26 -34.11
N ALA A 53 24.20 26.06 -34.47
CA ALA A 53 22.87 25.99 -33.88
C ALA A 53 22.21 24.62 -34.14
N ASP A 54 22.30 24.12 -35.37
CA ASP A 54 21.77 22.79 -35.73
C ASP A 54 22.44 21.65 -34.93
N ARG A 55 23.76 21.73 -34.75
CA ARG A 55 24.48 20.77 -33.90
C ARG A 55 24.03 20.79 -32.41
N ARG A 56 23.87 22.00 -31.86
CA ARG A 56 23.37 22.15 -30.47
C ARG A 56 21.94 21.64 -30.33
N ALA A 57 21.08 21.90 -31.32
CA ALA A 57 19.71 21.38 -31.32
C ALA A 57 19.69 19.84 -31.33
N ALA A 58 20.50 19.22 -32.22
CA ALA A 58 20.61 17.77 -32.28
C ALA A 58 21.15 17.15 -30.99
N GLU A 59 22.11 17.80 -30.32
CA GLU A 59 22.62 17.35 -29.03
C GLU A 59 21.56 17.41 -27.91
N ILE A 60 20.79 18.51 -27.88
CA ILE A 60 19.68 18.65 -26.94
C ILE A 60 18.63 17.57 -27.16
N ASP A 61 18.23 17.32 -28.40
CA ASP A 61 17.24 16.28 -28.73
C ASP A 61 17.73 14.89 -28.30
N ARG A 62 19.04 14.61 -28.49
CA ARG A 62 19.63 13.36 -28.02
C ARG A 62 19.58 13.23 -26.51
N LEU A 63 19.98 14.27 -25.76
CA LEU A 63 19.94 14.26 -24.30
C LEU A 63 18.52 14.10 -23.75
N PHE A 64 17.53 14.73 -24.40
CA PHE A 64 16.12 14.55 -24.04
C PHE A 64 15.67 13.11 -24.29
N ALA A 65 16.04 12.50 -25.41
CA ALA A 65 15.70 11.12 -25.72
C ALA A 65 16.35 10.14 -24.71
N GLU A 66 17.61 10.36 -24.35
CA GLU A 66 18.33 9.55 -23.34
C GLU A 66 17.68 9.68 -21.95
N SER A 67 17.36 10.91 -21.50
CA SER A 67 16.68 11.17 -20.23
C SER A 67 15.31 10.49 -20.18
N LYS A 68 14.51 10.61 -21.22
CA LYS A 68 13.22 9.95 -21.31
C LYS A 68 13.31 8.44 -21.24
N ALA A 69 14.27 7.85 -21.95
CA ALA A 69 14.50 6.40 -21.91
C ALA A 69 14.93 5.91 -20.51
N GLU A 70 15.74 6.71 -19.81
CA GLU A 70 16.14 6.41 -18.42
C GLU A 70 14.94 6.48 -17.46
N ASP A 71 14.11 7.50 -17.57
CA ASP A 71 12.90 7.64 -16.76
C ASP A 71 11.91 6.49 -16.99
N GLU A 72 11.73 6.06 -18.24
CA GLU A 72 10.90 4.89 -18.57
C GLU A 72 11.47 3.59 -17.96
N ARG A 73 12.78 3.41 -17.97
CA ARG A 73 13.44 2.27 -17.31
C ARG A 73 13.25 2.29 -15.80
N ARG A 74 13.48 3.44 -15.16
CA ARG A 74 13.27 3.60 -13.71
C ARG A 74 11.82 3.33 -13.32
N LYS A 75 10.87 3.82 -14.09
CA LYS A 75 9.44 3.56 -13.88
C LYS A 75 9.13 2.07 -13.99
N ALA A 76 9.60 1.41 -15.04
CA ALA A 76 9.38 -0.02 -15.24
C ALA A 76 10.01 -0.88 -14.12
N GLU A 77 11.17 -0.48 -13.60
CA GLU A 77 11.82 -1.14 -12.47
C GLU A 77 11.04 -0.93 -11.16
N ALA A 78 10.57 0.30 -10.91
CA ALA A 78 9.73 0.60 -9.76
C ALA A 78 8.41 -0.18 -9.80
N ASP A 79 7.77 -0.28 -10.96
CA ASP A 79 6.52 -1.04 -11.14
C ASP A 79 6.75 -2.54 -10.88
N ARG A 80 7.88 -3.11 -11.33
CA ARG A 80 8.26 -4.51 -11.04
C ARG A 80 8.49 -4.74 -9.55
N SER A 81 9.26 -3.87 -8.91
CA SER A 81 9.54 -3.95 -7.46
C SER A 81 8.25 -3.84 -6.64
N MET A 82 7.35 -2.96 -7.04
CA MET A 82 6.05 -2.81 -6.38
C MET A 82 5.19 -4.07 -6.54
N ALA A 83 5.18 -4.68 -7.73
CA ALA A 83 4.45 -5.92 -7.97
C ALA A 83 5.00 -7.10 -7.15
N GLU A 84 6.33 -7.21 -7.01
CA GLU A 84 6.97 -8.22 -6.17
C GLU A 84 6.69 -8.01 -4.69
N LEU A 85 6.76 -6.75 -4.23
CA LEU A 85 6.40 -6.40 -2.85
C LEU A 85 4.95 -6.78 -2.54
N LYS A 86 4.03 -6.45 -3.43
CA LYS A 86 2.61 -6.80 -3.27
C LYS A 86 2.42 -8.31 -3.14
N LYS A 87 3.06 -9.12 -4.00
CA LYS A 87 3.03 -10.59 -3.89
C LYS A 87 3.59 -11.09 -2.56
N THR A 88 4.68 -10.49 -2.09
CA THR A 88 5.31 -10.85 -0.82
C THR A 88 4.38 -10.54 0.34
N VAL A 89 3.76 -9.35 0.36
CA VAL A 89 2.78 -8.97 1.37
C VAL A 89 1.58 -9.91 1.37
N GLU A 90 1.02 -10.24 0.20
CA GLU A 90 -0.10 -11.18 0.08
C GLU A 90 0.27 -12.57 0.64
N ARG A 91 1.43 -13.12 0.27
CA ARG A 91 1.92 -14.41 0.78
C ARG A 91 2.13 -14.39 2.29
N THR A 92 2.72 -13.32 2.81
CA THR A 92 2.95 -13.17 4.25
C THR A 92 1.63 -13.08 4.99
N SER A 93 0.67 -12.30 4.49
CA SER A 93 -0.67 -12.20 5.07
C SER A 93 -1.40 -13.56 5.09
N GLN A 94 -1.31 -14.33 4.00
CA GLN A 94 -1.88 -15.69 3.94
C GLN A 94 -1.21 -16.63 4.94
N ALA A 95 0.12 -16.57 5.07
CA ALA A 95 0.85 -17.39 6.03
C ALA A 95 0.47 -17.04 7.48
N VAL A 96 0.38 -15.76 7.81
CA VAL A 96 -0.06 -15.29 9.14
C VAL A 96 -1.49 -15.73 9.43
N ASN A 97 -2.43 -15.55 8.49
CA ASN A 97 -3.82 -15.98 8.65
C ASN A 97 -3.92 -17.51 8.85
N SER A 98 -3.14 -18.29 8.08
CA SER A 98 -3.08 -19.75 8.24
C SER A 98 -2.55 -20.15 9.60
N LEU A 99 -1.51 -19.47 10.10
CA LEU A 99 -0.95 -19.70 11.42
C LEU A 99 -1.99 -19.40 12.53
N THR A 100 -2.62 -18.23 12.45
CA THR A 100 -3.66 -17.82 13.40
C THR A 100 -4.82 -18.81 13.45
N SER A 101 -5.28 -19.29 12.30
CA SER A 101 -6.35 -20.31 12.23
C SER A 101 -5.94 -21.66 12.82
N ARG A 102 -4.66 -22.05 12.69
CA ARG A 102 -4.14 -23.28 13.31
C ARG A 102 -4.05 -23.15 14.84
N TRP A 103 -3.62 -21.99 15.32
CA TRP A 103 -3.56 -21.73 16.75
C TRP A 103 -4.95 -21.72 17.39
N GLY A 104 -5.96 -21.12 16.73
CA GLY A 104 -7.35 -21.19 17.21
C GLY A 104 -7.82 -22.62 17.37
N ARG A 105 -7.61 -23.46 16.34
CA ARG A 105 -7.98 -24.89 16.40
C ARG A 105 -7.22 -25.66 17.48
N PHE A 106 -5.95 -25.38 17.66
CA PHE A 106 -5.16 -26.02 18.70
C PHE A 106 -5.74 -25.74 20.11
N VAL A 107 -6.23 -24.52 20.36
CA VAL A 107 -6.87 -24.20 21.66
C VAL A 107 -8.15 -24.98 21.83
N GLU A 108 -9.00 -25.05 20.80
CA GLU A 108 -10.22 -25.86 20.82
C GLU A 108 -9.90 -27.33 21.11
N GLU A 109 -8.95 -27.92 20.38
CA GLU A 109 -8.50 -29.33 20.55
C GLU A 109 -7.89 -29.58 21.91
N LEU A 110 -7.28 -28.58 22.57
CA LEU A 110 -6.75 -28.70 23.93
C LEU A 110 -7.85 -28.65 24.99
N VAL A 111 -8.88 -27.82 24.77
CA VAL A 111 -9.97 -27.56 25.73
C VAL A 111 -11.05 -28.61 25.63
N GLU A 112 -11.47 -28.99 24.42
CA GLU A 112 -12.61 -29.90 24.18
C GLU A 112 -12.59 -31.21 25.00
N PRO A 113 -11.49 -31.98 25.05
CA PRO A 113 -11.47 -33.26 25.79
C PRO A 113 -11.67 -33.09 27.30
N ALA A 114 -11.38 -31.93 27.85
CA ALA A 114 -11.46 -31.65 29.27
C ALA A 114 -12.83 -31.09 29.69
N VAL A 115 -13.61 -30.53 28.75
CA VAL A 115 -14.83 -29.75 29.05
C VAL A 115 -15.81 -30.49 29.93
N ILE A 116 -16.15 -31.75 29.63
CA ILE A 116 -17.08 -32.54 30.43
C ILE A 116 -16.63 -32.61 31.92
N LYS A 117 -15.40 -33.05 32.12
CA LYS A 117 -14.85 -33.22 33.48
C LYS A 117 -14.77 -31.88 34.24
N LEU A 118 -14.40 -30.80 33.53
CA LEU A 118 -14.25 -29.49 34.15
C LEU A 118 -15.59 -28.96 34.67
N PHE A 119 -16.66 -29.08 33.89
CA PHE A 119 -17.98 -28.54 34.27
C PHE A 119 -18.71 -29.45 35.24
N GLN A 120 -18.57 -30.79 35.12
CA GLN A 120 -19.08 -31.73 36.11
C GLN A 120 -18.45 -31.48 37.50
N ALA A 121 -17.16 -31.18 37.58
CA ALA A 121 -16.49 -30.79 38.83
C ALA A 121 -17.00 -29.46 39.41
N LYS A 122 -17.70 -28.65 38.62
CA LYS A 122 -18.35 -27.38 39.03
C LYS A 122 -19.86 -27.55 39.28
N GLY A 123 -20.39 -28.77 39.16
CA GLY A 123 -21.81 -29.09 39.40
C GLY A 123 -22.71 -28.88 38.22
N ILE A 124 -22.16 -28.69 36.99
CA ILE A 124 -22.91 -28.63 35.76
C ILE A 124 -22.71 -29.95 35.03
N ASP A 125 -23.74 -30.80 35.00
CA ASP A 125 -23.65 -32.20 34.56
C ASP A 125 -23.74 -32.38 33.05
N VAL A 126 -22.87 -31.64 32.27
CA VAL A 126 -22.79 -31.79 30.83
C VAL A 126 -22.31 -33.19 30.43
N LYS A 127 -22.90 -33.77 29.38
CA LYS A 127 -22.66 -35.13 28.90
C LYS A 127 -22.19 -35.20 27.46
N GLU A 128 -22.54 -34.22 26.68
CA GLU A 128 -22.23 -34.14 25.25
C GLU A 128 -21.43 -32.89 24.90
N VAL A 129 -20.50 -33.00 23.98
CA VAL A 129 -19.70 -31.90 23.49
C VAL A 129 -19.76 -31.85 22.00
N TYR A 130 -20.05 -30.65 21.49
CA TYR A 130 -20.15 -30.35 20.07
C TYR A 130 -19.15 -29.25 19.72
N PRO A 131 -18.01 -29.57 19.08
CA PRO A 131 -17.11 -28.55 18.57
C PRO A 131 -17.71 -27.83 17.39
N ARG A 132 -17.48 -26.52 17.32
CA ARG A 132 -17.91 -25.64 16.21
C ARG A 132 -19.38 -25.73 15.87
N ALA A 133 -20.22 -25.62 16.90
CA ALA A 133 -21.65 -25.59 16.70
C ALA A 133 -22.04 -24.34 15.89
N ARG A 134 -22.71 -24.56 14.76
CA ARG A 134 -23.07 -23.49 13.82
C ARG A 134 -24.56 -23.41 13.60
N SER A 135 -25.08 -22.19 13.59
CA SER A 135 -26.46 -21.91 13.18
C SER A 135 -26.46 -20.82 12.13
N LYS A 136 -27.25 -21.06 11.07
CA LYS A 136 -27.53 -20.05 10.05
C LYS A 136 -29.06 -19.99 9.87
N ARG A 137 -29.67 -18.91 10.35
CA ARG A 137 -31.12 -18.68 10.25
C ARG A 137 -31.35 -17.29 9.68
N ASP A 138 -32.00 -17.21 8.54
CA ASP A 138 -32.28 -15.96 7.83
C ASP A 138 -31.00 -15.10 7.68
N ALA A 139 -30.97 -13.92 8.27
CA ALA A 139 -29.82 -13.02 8.30
C ALA A 139 -28.89 -13.25 9.50
N PHE A 140 -29.14 -14.28 10.34
CA PHE A 140 -28.43 -14.50 11.58
C PHE A 140 -27.49 -15.71 11.48
N TYR A 141 -26.20 -15.46 11.64
CA TYR A 141 -25.17 -16.51 11.69
C TYR A 141 -24.49 -16.48 13.06
N MET A 142 -24.37 -17.64 13.69
CA MET A 142 -23.62 -17.80 14.95
C MET A 142 -22.75 -19.05 14.89
N GLU A 143 -21.53 -18.94 15.32
CA GLU A 143 -20.60 -20.03 15.55
C GLU A 143 -20.17 -19.98 17.03
N ILE A 144 -20.15 -21.15 17.66
CA ILE A 144 -19.71 -21.40 19.02
C ILE A 144 -18.57 -22.40 18.93
N ASP A 145 -17.41 -22.09 19.52
CA ASP A 145 -16.24 -22.95 19.40
C ASP A 145 -16.46 -24.31 20.06
N ILE A 146 -17.01 -24.35 21.28
CA ILE A 146 -17.40 -25.58 21.93
C ILE A 146 -18.74 -25.38 22.62
N LEU A 147 -19.69 -26.26 22.33
CA LEU A 147 -21.00 -26.34 22.97
C LEU A 147 -21.04 -27.63 23.81
N ALA A 148 -21.11 -27.51 25.13
CA ALA A 148 -21.29 -28.65 26.01
C ALA A 148 -22.73 -28.68 26.56
N VAL A 149 -23.41 -29.82 26.53
CA VAL A 149 -24.86 -29.92 26.75
C VAL A 149 -25.18 -31.08 27.68
N ASP A 150 -26.20 -30.88 28.52
CA ASP A 150 -26.96 -31.90 29.23
C ASP A 150 -28.44 -31.76 28.84
N GLU A 151 -29.38 -32.38 29.58
CA GLU A 151 -30.83 -32.33 29.32
C GLU A 151 -31.44 -30.94 29.57
N THR A 152 -30.88 -30.16 30.49
CA THR A 152 -31.44 -28.89 30.97
C THR A 152 -30.45 -27.72 31.00
N GLU A 153 -29.18 -28.03 30.95
CA GLU A 153 -28.09 -27.07 31.08
C GLU A 153 -27.13 -27.17 29.92
N LEU A 154 -26.49 -26.06 29.58
CA LEU A 154 -25.42 -26.06 28.60
C LEU A 154 -24.39 -24.97 28.88
N VAL A 155 -23.19 -25.20 28.38
CA VAL A 155 -22.08 -24.26 28.46
C VAL A 155 -21.59 -23.93 27.07
N LEU A 156 -21.49 -22.65 26.78
CA LEU A 156 -20.84 -22.11 25.58
C LEU A 156 -19.41 -21.77 25.94
N VAL A 157 -18.44 -22.29 25.20
CA VAL A 157 -17.02 -21.98 25.40
C VAL A 157 -16.49 -21.25 24.18
N GLU A 158 -15.94 -20.07 24.38
CA GLU A 158 -15.18 -19.33 23.36
C GLU A 158 -13.70 -19.52 23.62
N CYS A 159 -12.95 -19.94 22.59
CA CYS A 159 -11.54 -20.31 22.68
C CYS A 159 -10.67 -19.29 21.93
N LYS A 160 -9.65 -18.76 22.60
CA LYS A 160 -8.69 -17.81 22.02
C LYS A 160 -7.25 -18.24 22.32
N SER A 161 -6.34 -18.07 21.37
CA SER A 161 -4.91 -18.26 21.64
C SER A 161 -4.40 -17.23 22.65
N ARG A 162 -4.87 -15.98 22.53
CA ARG A 162 -4.68 -14.91 23.48
C ARG A 162 -6.04 -14.27 23.75
N LEU A 163 -6.45 -14.30 25.00
CA LEU A 163 -7.74 -13.78 25.45
C LEU A 163 -7.57 -12.33 25.89
N SER A 164 -8.19 -11.42 25.18
CA SER A 164 -8.25 -9.99 25.47
C SER A 164 -9.56 -9.59 26.13
N LYS A 165 -9.64 -8.36 26.62
CA LYS A 165 -10.89 -7.81 27.14
C LYS A 165 -11.96 -7.70 26.07
N ASP A 166 -11.57 -7.30 24.86
CA ASP A 166 -12.48 -7.14 23.73
C ASP A 166 -13.10 -8.48 23.32
N ASP A 167 -12.33 -9.57 23.34
CA ASP A 167 -12.84 -10.93 23.10
C ASP A 167 -13.91 -11.32 24.12
N VAL A 168 -13.73 -10.96 25.39
CA VAL A 168 -14.72 -11.21 26.45
C VAL A 168 -15.97 -10.38 26.20
N ASP A 169 -15.83 -9.11 25.82
CA ASP A 169 -16.96 -8.23 25.54
C ASP A 169 -17.76 -8.72 24.31
N GLU A 170 -17.08 -9.12 23.23
CA GLU A 170 -17.73 -9.73 22.05
C GLU A 170 -18.49 -11.02 22.42
N PHE A 171 -17.93 -11.86 23.26
CA PHE A 171 -18.59 -13.07 23.70
C PHE A 171 -19.83 -12.77 24.58
N LEU A 172 -19.74 -11.79 25.47
CA LEU A 172 -20.87 -11.31 26.26
C LEU A 172 -22.02 -10.79 25.41
N GLU A 173 -21.75 -10.17 24.25
CA GLU A 173 -22.76 -9.77 23.28
C GLU A 173 -23.39 -10.96 22.53
N LYS A 174 -22.66 -12.05 22.39
CA LYS A 174 -23.07 -13.28 21.70
C LYS A 174 -24.02 -14.11 22.58
N LEU A 175 -23.75 -14.21 23.89
CA LEU A 175 -24.49 -15.06 24.83
C LEU A 175 -26.01 -14.83 24.82
N PRO A 176 -26.56 -13.60 24.97
CA PRO A 176 -28.01 -13.38 24.97
C PRO A 176 -28.70 -13.73 23.64
N LYS A 177 -27.92 -13.76 22.55
CA LYS A 177 -28.42 -14.08 21.21
C LYS A 177 -28.43 -15.58 20.92
N PHE A 178 -27.82 -16.39 21.79
CA PHE A 178 -27.68 -17.83 21.57
C PHE A 178 -29.03 -18.54 21.36
N LYS A 179 -30.00 -18.29 22.25
CA LYS A 179 -31.33 -18.92 22.17
C LYS A 179 -32.12 -18.52 20.94
N LEU A 180 -31.79 -17.39 20.28
CA LEU A 180 -32.37 -17.01 19.00
C LEU A 180 -31.73 -17.81 17.86
N ALA A 181 -30.43 -18.02 17.92
CA ALA A 181 -29.69 -18.81 16.92
C ALA A 181 -30.00 -20.30 17.04
N PHE A 182 -30.15 -20.80 18.26
CA PHE A 182 -30.39 -22.20 18.59
C PHE A 182 -31.69 -22.39 19.38
N PRO A 183 -32.88 -22.28 18.77
CA PRO A 183 -34.18 -22.32 19.45
C PRO A 183 -34.48 -23.63 20.19
N HIS A 184 -33.81 -24.73 19.85
CA HIS A 184 -33.93 -26.00 20.59
C HIS A 184 -33.57 -25.84 22.06
N TYR A 185 -32.63 -24.93 22.37
CA TYR A 185 -32.13 -24.70 23.72
C TYR A 185 -32.81 -23.54 24.44
N LYS A 186 -34.00 -23.08 23.96
CA LYS A 186 -34.69 -21.92 24.57
C LYS A 186 -34.99 -22.06 26.05
N ASN A 187 -35.22 -23.29 26.51
CA ASN A 187 -35.58 -23.59 27.90
C ASN A 187 -34.37 -24.03 28.76
N TYR A 188 -33.18 -24.06 28.17
CA TYR A 188 -31.96 -24.47 28.87
C TYR A 188 -31.39 -23.34 29.70
N GLN A 189 -30.70 -23.69 30.79
CA GLN A 189 -29.82 -22.77 31.48
C GLN A 189 -28.51 -22.69 30.71
N VAL A 190 -28.17 -21.50 30.29
CA VAL A 190 -26.98 -21.27 29.43
C VAL A 190 -25.91 -20.60 30.25
N TYR A 191 -24.76 -21.25 30.35
CA TYR A 191 -23.56 -20.69 30.96
C TYR A 191 -22.54 -20.32 29.92
N GLY A 192 -21.71 -19.30 30.21
CA GLY A 192 -20.62 -18.88 29.37
C GLY A 192 -19.24 -19.22 29.96
N ALA A 193 -18.32 -19.62 29.10
CA ALA A 193 -16.92 -19.84 29.47
C ALA A 193 -15.99 -19.22 28.39
N VAL A 194 -14.87 -18.69 28.81
CA VAL A 194 -13.81 -18.24 27.94
C VAL A 194 -12.52 -19.03 28.24
N ALA A 195 -11.85 -19.47 27.19
CA ALA A 195 -10.60 -20.23 27.29
C ALA A 195 -9.47 -19.48 26.56
N GLY A 196 -8.30 -19.37 27.19
CA GLY A 196 -7.13 -18.75 26.57
C GLY A 196 -5.84 -19.46 26.96
N ILE A 197 -4.92 -19.67 25.99
CA ILE A 197 -3.55 -20.11 26.27
C ILE A 197 -2.83 -18.98 27.00
N GLU A 198 -2.89 -17.80 26.49
CA GLU A 198 -2.45 -16.55 27.10
C GLU A 198 -3.67 -15.72 27.47
N ILE A 199 -3.67 -15.14 28.66
CA ILE A 199 -4.75 -14.26 29.13
C ILE A 199 -4.14 -12.91 29.49
N ASP A 200 -4.63 -11.85 28.89
CA ASP A 200 -4.16 -10.50 29.17
C ASP A 200 -4.37 -10.12 30.65
N ARG A 201 -3.50 -9.25 31.16
CA ARG A 201 -3.51 -8.89 32.56
C ARG A 201 -4.87 -8.37 33.06
N GLY A 202 -5.48 -9.10 33.99
CA GLY A 202 -6.74 -8.72 34.61
C GLY A 202 -7.99 -9.15 33.85
N VAL A 203 -7.85 -9.74 32.66
CA VAL A 203 -8.99 -10.23 31.86
C VAL A 203 -9.64 -11.47 32.52
N ASP A 204 -8.87 -12.28 33.18
CA ASP A 204 -9.34 -13.37 34.05
C ASP A 204 -10.35 -12.87 35.10
N ARG A 205 -9.98 -11.81 35.84
CA ARG A 205 -10.87 -11.18 36.83
C ARG A 205 -12.06 -10.51 36.21
N TYR A 206 -11.88 -9.94 35.00
CA TYR A 206 -12.96 -9.31 34.26
C TYR A 206 -14.02 -10.34 33.85
N GLY A 207 -13.64 -11.44 33.21
CA GLY A 207 -14.53 -12.54 32.85
C GLY A 207 -15.24 -13.12 34.09
N TYR A 208 -14.51 -13.33 35.18
CA TYR A 208 -15.06 -13.76 36.46
C TYR A 208 -16.17 -12.81 36.97
N LYS A 209 -15.91 -11.48 36.95
CA LYS A 209 -16.90 -10.48 37.41
C LYS A 209 -18.14 -10.42 36.52
N LYS A 210 -18.02 -10.84 35.26
CA LYS A 210 -19.09 -10.92 34.28
C LYS A 210 -19.85 -12.24 34.30
N GLY A 211 -19.58 -13.11 35.30
CA GLY A 211 -20.28 -14.38 35.45
C GLY A 211 -19.78 -15.48 34.52
N LEU A 212 -18.62 -15.32 33.88
CA LEU A 212 -18.05 -16.31 32.99
C LEU A 212 -17.08 -17.23 33.70
N PHE A 213 -17.10 -18.50 33.33
CA PHE A 213 -15.99 -19.41 33.67
C PHE A 213 -14.73 -19.00 32.85
N VAL A 214 -13.58 -19.11 33.47
CA VAL A 214 -12.29 -18.83 32.82
C VAL A 214 -11.43 -20.07 32.83
N ILE A 215 -11.05 -20.54 31.65
CA ILE A 215 -10.27 -21.75 31.43
C ILE A 215 -8.88 -21.36 30.95
N LYS A 216 -7.84 -21.98 31.53
CA LYS A 216 -6.45 -21.82 31.08
C LYS A 216 -5.68 -23.13 31.14
N PRO A 217 -4.53 -23.24 30.45
CA PRO A 217 -3.64 -24.38 30.57
C PRO A 217 -3.20 -24.60 31.99
N SER A 218 -3.13 -25.89 32.39
CA SER A 218 -2.67 -26.35 33.71
C SER A 218 -1.98 -27.72 33.57
N GLY A 219 -0.64 -27.76 33.62
CA GLY A 219 0.13 -28.95 33.29
C GLY A 219 -0.15 -29.40 31.85
N ASP A 220 -0.47 -30.68 31.68
CA ASP A 220 -0.73 -31.28 30.37
C ASP A 220 -2.19 -31.14 29.90
N THR A 221 -3.01 -30.37 30.60
CA THR A 221 -4.44 -30.19 30.31
C THR A 221 -4.85 -28.73 30.58
N VAL A 222 -6.14 -28.49 30.79
CA VAL A 222 -6.71 -27.19 31.14
C VAL A 222 -7.47 -27.25 32.46
N ALA A 223 -7.63 -26.10 33.12
CA ALA A 223 -8.36 -25.97 34.37
C ALA A 223 -9.23 -24.71 34.38
N ILE A 224 -10.39 -24.80 35.03
CA ILE A 224 -11.20 -23.63 35.39
C ILE A 224 -10.54 -22.94 36.60
N ILE A 225 -10.19 -21.66 36.43
CA ILE A 225 -9.45 -20.90 37.48
C ILE A 225 -10.36 -20.08 38.38
N ASN A 226 -11.67 -20.13 38.18
CA ASN A 226 -12.63 -19.50 39.07
C ASN A 226 -12.54 -20.10 40.46
N LYS A 227 -12.49 -19.24 41.46
CA LYS A 227 -12.40 -19.65 42.87
C LYS A 227 -13.65 -20.40 43.33
N ASP A 228 -13.51 -21.15 44.39
CA ASP A 228 -14.66 -21.79 45.02
C ASP A 228 -15.68 -20.75 45.49
N GLY A 229 -16.96 -21.08 45.30
CA GLY A 229 -18.07 -20.16 45.57
C GLY A 229 -18.39 -19.20 44.41
N PHE A 230 -17.72 -19.33 43.24
CA PHE A 230 -18.11 -18.60 42.04
C PHE A 230 -19.53 -18.97 41.62
N LYS A 231 -20.34 -17.97 41.33
CA LYS A 231 -21.69 -18.13 40.78
C LYS A 231 -21.70 -17.66 39.35
N PRO A 232 -21.86 -18.55 38.38
CA PRO A 232 -21.96 -18.15 36.97
C PRO A 232 -23.24 -17.39 36.71
N GLU A 233 -23.21 -16.50 35.71
CA GLU A 233 -24.41 -15.88 35.16
C GLU A 233 -25.16 -16.90 34.29
N ILE A 234 -26.50 -16.81 34.28
CA ILE A 234 -27.37 -17.62 33.41
C ILE A 234 -27.95 -16.72 32.35
N TRP A 235 -27.82 -17.12 31.11
CA TRP A 235 -28.20 -16.34 29.92
C TRP A 235 -29.49 -16.83 29.28
#